data_aef1c35e1a734532a10433e04997603c
#
_entry.id   aef1c35e1a734532a10433e04997603c
#
_cell.length_a   1.000
_cell.length_b   1.000
_cell.length_c   1.000
_cell.angle_alpha   90.00
_cell.angle_beta   90.00
_cell.angle_gamma   90.00
#
_symmetry.space_group_name_H-M   'P 1'
#
loop_
_entity.id
_entity.type
_entity.pdbx_description
1 polymer ?
#
loop_
_entity_poly.entity_id
_entity_poly.type
_entity_poly.pdbx_seq_one_letter_code
_entity_poly.pdbx_strand_id
1 'polypeptide(L)'
;GLCNAAPNPMVGAVIVCDGKIIGEGYHVRCGKAHAEVNAIRSVKETSLLKRSTIYVSLEPCSHHGKTPPCADLIIEKQIPRIVIGCQDPFSKVAGRGIQKLKDAGREVIVGVLEDECRHLIKRFITFHTLHRPYITLKWAESADGFIDLCRTEGNPVILSTPLTSMLVHKKRAEHSAILVGTRTAKLDNPSLNVRNWYGRSPIRLVIDRKQSLSPTLHLFDGSVLTLVFTEHFHDALPNVEYLPIDFQQDILPQ
;
A
#
# COMPACT_ATOMS: atom_id res chain seq x y z
N GLY A 1 0.77 -5.75 -7.75
CA GLY A 1 -0.06 -4.71 -7.13
C GLY A 1 0.64 -3.92 -6.03
N LEU A 2 1.62 -4.51 -5.33
CA LEU A 2 2.19 -3.97 -4.09
C LEU A 2 2.66 -2.50 -4.18
N CYS A 3 3.31 -2.12 -5.27
CA CYS A 3 3.85 -0.77 -5.43
C CYS A 3 2.88 0.23 -6.07
N ASN A 4 1.76 -0.21 -6.64
CA ASN A 4 0.92 0.63 -7.49
C ASN A 4 -0.58 0.58 -7.18
N ALA A 5 -1.06 -0.40 -6.39
CA ALA A 5 -2.47 -0.54 -6.07
C ALA A 5 -2.96 0.55 -5.11
N ALA A 6 -2.12 1.05 -4.20
CA ALA A 6 -2.50 2.07 -3.23
C ALA A 6 -3.12 3.32 -3.90
N PRO A 7 -4.17 3.91 -3.30
CA PRO A 7 -4.81 3.59 -2.02
C PRO A 7 -5.72 2.35 -2.02
N ASN A 8 -5.98 1.73 -3.18
CA ASN A 8 -6.80 0.53 -3.29
C ASN A 8 -6.10 -0.68 -2.65
N PRO A 9 -6.86 -1.68 -2.18
CA PRO A 9 -6.27 -2.92 -1.66
C PRO A 9 -5.60 -3.74 -2.75
N MET A 10 -4.63 -4.55 -2.36
CA MET A 10 -4.05 -5.58 -3.23
C MET A 10 -5.03 -6.75 -3.31
N VAL A 11 -5.54 -7.02 -4.49
CA VAL A 11 -6.48 -8.12 -4.73
C VAL A 11 -5.95 -9.01 -5.84
N GLY A 12 -6.10 -10.31 -5.65
CA GLY A 12 -5.85 -11.35 -6.66
C GLY A 12 -7.12 -12.17 -6.91
N ALA A 13 -7.28 -12.65 -8.14
CA ALA A 13 -8.36 -13.56 -8.52
C ALA A 13 -7.84 -14.66 -9.43
N VAL A 14 -8.36 -15.89 -9.21
CA VAL A 14 -8.04 -17.07 -10.02
C VAL A 14 -9.35 -17.77 -10.41
N ILE A 15 -9.45 -18.21 -11.65
CA ILE A 15 -10.63 -18.92 -12.16
C ILE A 15 -10.22 -20.36 -12.49
N VAL A 16 -10.94 -21.31 -11.90
CA VAL A 16 -10.67 -22.75 -12.02
C VAL A 16 -11.86 -23.43 -12.66
N CYS A 17 -11.62 -24.28 -13.66
CA CYS A 17 -12.60 -25.17 -14.26
C CYS A 17 -12.01 -26.58 -14.36
N ASP A 18 -12.74 -27.60 -13.89
CA ASP A 18 -12.32 -28.99 -13.92
C ASP A 18 -10.91 -29.22 -13.35
N GLY A 19 -10.61 -28.58 -12.21
CA GLY A 19 -9.31 -28.64 -11.52
C GLY A 19 -8.15 -27.90 -12.21
N LYS A 20 -8.40 -27.20 -13.32
CA LYS A 20 -7.38 -26.43 -14.06
C LYS A 20 -7.61 -24.93 -13.93
N ILE A 21 -6.54 -24.17 -13.73
CA ILE A 21 -6.58 -22.70 -13.79
C ILE A 21 -6.78 -22.32 -15.26
N ILE A 22 -7.89 -21.61 -15.53
CA ILE A 22 -8.26 -21.12 -16.87
C ILE A 22 -8.10 -19.61 -17.01
N GLY A 23 -7.99 -18.90 -15.89
CA GLY A 23 -7.77 -17.46 -15.87
C GLY A 23 -7.22 -16.99 -14.52
N GLU A 24 -6.42 -15.93 -14.57
CA GLU A 24 -5.86 -15.30 -13.37
C GLU A 24 -5.71 -13.81 -13.58
N GLY A 25 -5.77 -13.04 -12.50
CA GLY A 25 -5.61 -11.60 -12.54
C GLY A 25 -5.36 -11.01 -11.17
N TYR A 26 -4.80 -9.82 -11.15
CA TYR A 26 -4.62 -9.04 -9.94
C TYR A 26 -4.90 -7.55 -10.22
N HIS A 27 -5.18 -6.79 -9.16
CA HIS A 27 -5.31 -5.34 -9.27
C HIS A 27 -3.93 -4.71 -9.46
N VAL A 28 -3.64 -4.32 -10.70
CA VAL A 28 -2.30 -3.84 -11.10
C VAL A 28 -2.01 -2.45 -10.56
N ARG A 29 -3.00 -1.54 -10.64
CA ARG A 29 -2.82 -0.12 -10.32
C ARG A 29 -4.16 0.53 -9.98
N CYS A 30 -4.16 1.45 -9.02
CA CYS A 30 -5.32 2.29 -8.69
C CYS A 30 -5.90 2.96 -9.95
N GLY A 31 -7.24 2.91 -10.09
CA GLY A 31 -7.97 3.45 -11.25
C GLY A 31 -7.97 2.55 -12.48
N LYS A 32 -7.34 1.38 -12.45
CA LYS A 32 -7.39 0.35 -13.52
C LYS A 32 -8.33 -0.79 -13.11
N ALA A 33 -8.49 -1.78 -14.01
CA ALA A 33 -9.34 -2.93 -13.82
C ALA A 33 -9.00 -3.68 -12.51
N HIS A 34 -10.04 -4.16 -11.82
CA HIS A 34 -9.91 -5.00 -10.63
C HIS A 34 -9.43 -6.41 -10.98
N ALA A 35 -9.04 -7.18 -9.98
CA ALA A 35 -8.49 -8.52 -10.13
C ALA A 35 -9.45 -9.45 -10.88
N GLU A 36 -10.74 -9.42 -10.53
CA GLU A 36 -11.78 -10.25 -11.13
C GLU A 36 -11.94 -9.94 -12.62
N VAL A 37 -11.93 -8.65 -12.99
CA VAL A 37 -12.00 -8.21 -14.39
C VAL A 37 -10.79 -8.73 -15.18
N ASN A 38 -9.60 -8.63 -14.60
CA ASN A 38 -8.38 -9.10 -15.23
C ASN A 38 -8.38 -10.64 -15.35
N ALA A 39 -8.82 -11.36 -14.31
CA ALA A 39 -8.94 -12.81 -14.34
C ALA A 39 -9.94 -13.28 -15.42
N ILE A 40 -11.13 -12.68 -15.48
CA ILE A 40 -12.14 -13.00 -16.51
C ILE A 40 -11.62 -12.71 -17.92
N ARG A 41 -10.94 -11.58 -18.13
CA ARG A 41 -10.35 -11.23 -19.43
C ARG A 41 -9.24 -12.16 -19.88
N SER A 42 -8.54 -12.80 -18.96
CA SER A 42 -7.46 -13.74 -19.27
C SER A 42 -7.96 -15.11 -19.73
N VAL A 43 -9.25 -15.41 -19.51
CA VAL A 43 -9.85 -16.69 -19.95
C VAL A 43 -10.01 -16.70 -21.47
N LYS A 44 -9.36 -17.70 -22.11
CA LYS A 44 -9.40 -17.85 -23.57
C LYS A 44 -10.76 -18.35 -24.04
N GLU A 45 -11.31 -19.36 -23.40
CA GLU A 45 -12.58 -19.97 -23.72
C GLU A 45 -13.65 -19.56 -22.71
N THR A 46 -14.38 -18.50 -23.01
CA THR A 46 -15.35 -17.88 -22.09
C THR A 46 -16.56 -18.76 -21.77
N SER A 47 -16.86 -19.77 -22.58
CA SER A 47 -17.91 -20.76 -22.32
C SER A 47 -17.68 -21.54 -21.03
N LEU A 48 -16.39 -21.74 -20.65
CA LEU A 48 -15.99 -22.45 -19.43
C LEU A 48 -16.37 -21.69 -18.14
N LEU A 49 -16.58 -20.36 -18.22
CA LEU A 49 -16.94 -19.55 -17.05
C LEU A 49 -18.22 -20.06 -16.38
N LYS A 50 -19.18 -20.57 -17.15
CA LYS A 50 -20.49 -21.04 -16.66
C LYS A 50 -20.41 -22.31 -15.79
N ARG A 51 -19.27 -22.98 -15.74
CA ARG A 51 -19.02 -24.16 -14.90
C ARG A 51 -17.75 -24.05 -14.07
N SER A 52 -17.24 -22.82 -13.92
CA SER A 52 -16.01 -22.55 -13.19
C SER A 52 -16.28 -22.05 -11.77
N THR A 53 -15.21 -22.05 -10.97
CA THR A 53 -15.17 -21.38 -9.67
C THR A 53 -14.19 -20.21 -9.76
N ILE A 54 -14.61 -19.02 -9.32
CA ILE A 54 -13.71 -17.90 -9.13
C ILE A 54 -13.29 -17.82 -7.66
N TYR A 55 -11.99 -17.76 -7.41
CA TYR A 55 -11.38 -17.50 -6.12
C TYR A 55 -10.88 -16.06 -6.11
N VAL A 56 -11.23 -15.30 -5.08
CA VAL A 56 -10.81 -13.91 -4.95
C VAL A 56 -10.39 -13.62 -3.50
N SER A 57 -9.28 -12.93 -3.33
CA SER A 57 -8.72 -12.66 -2.00
C SER A 57 -9.52 -11.66 -1.17
N LEU A 58 -10.39 -10.86 -1.79
CA LEU A 58 -11.24 -9.86 -1.14
C LEU A 58 -12.63 -9.88 -1.75
N GLU A 59 -13.66 -9.56 -0.95
CA GLU A 59 -15.04 -9.44 -1.38
C GLU A 59 -15.16 -8.62 -2.68
N PRO A 60 -15.84 -9.14 -3.74
CA PRO A 60 -16.10 -8.40 -4.97
C PRO A 60 -16.94 -7.14 -4.71
N CYS A 61 -16.52 -6.01 -5.24
CA CYS A 61 -17.22 -4.75 -5.06
C CYS A 61 -18.65 -4.80 -5.65
N SER A 62 -19.60 -4.11 -4.96
CA SER A 62 -21.02 -4.06 -5.34
C SER A 62 -21.49 -2.66 -5.72
N HIS A 63 -20.66 -1.63 -5.54
CA HIS A 63 -21.00 -0.25 -5.86
C HIS A 63 -20.43 0.19 -7.21
N HIS A 64 -21.14 1.06 -7.92
CA HIS A 64 -20.64 1.71 -9.11
C HIS A 64 -19.60 2.77 -8.73
N GLY A 65 -18.38 2.55 -9.21
CA GLY A 65 -17.29 3.51 -9.12
C GLY A 65 -16.96 4.04 -10.53
N LYS A 66 -15.69 4.09 -10.86
CA LYS A 66 -15.20 4.40 -12.22
C LYS A 66 -15.48 3.26 -13.21
N THR A 67 -15.74 2.07 -12.72
CA THR A 67 -16.08 0.85 -13.48
C THR A 67 -17.31 0.18 -12.89
N PRO A 68 -18.06 -0.63 -13.68
CA PRO A 68 -19.12 -1.46 -13.15
C PRO A 68 -18.65 -2.37 -12.03
N PRO A 69 -19.50 -2.72 -11.05
CA PRO A 69 -19.16 -3.59 -9.93
C PRO A 69 -18.68 -4.98 -10.38
N CYS A 70 -17.68 -5.53 -9.69
CA CYS A 70 -17.18 -6.87 -9.99
C CYS A 70 -18.23 -7.96 -9.72
N ALA A 71 -19.09 -7.78 -8.71
CA ALA A 71 -20.20 -8.69 -8.44
C ALA A 71 -21.14 -8.79 -9.64
N ASP A 72 -21.47 -7.67 -10.30
CA ASP A 72 -22.32 -7.66 -11.50
C ASP A 72 -21.65 -8.38 -12.68
N LEU A 73 -20.37 -8.18 -12.88
CA LEU A 73 -19.62 -8.86 -13.94
C LEU A 73 -19.60 -10.38 -13.70
N ILE A 74 -19.41 -10.84 -12.47
CA ILE A 74 -19.43 -12.26 -12.11
C ILE A 74 -20.81 -12.86 -12.41
N ILE A 75 -21.90 -12.14 -12.08
CA ILE A 75 -23.27 -12.55 -12.36
C ILE A 75 -23.52 -12.58 -13.89
N GLU A 76 -23.13 -11.54 -14.63
CA GLU A 76 -23.25 -11.45 -16.07
C GLU A 76 -22.56 -12.62 -16.80
N LYS A 77 -21.35 -12.96 -16.34
CA LYS A 77 -20.57 -14.10 -16.89
C LYS A 77 -21.06 -15.45 -16.44
N GLN A 78 -22.11 -15.48 -15.59
CA GLN A 78 -22.76 -16.68 -15.11
C GLN A 78 -21.81 -17.65 -14.37
N ILE A 79 -20.80 -17.14 -13.68
CA ILE A 79 -19.91 -17.96 -12.86
C ILE A 79 -20.72 -18.48 -11.66
N PRO A 80 -20.84 -19.82 -11.49
CA PRO A 80 -21.76 -20.40 -10.51
C PRO A 80 -21.26 -20.36 -9.07
N ARG A 81 -19.94 -20.45 -8.87
CA ARG A 81 -19.32 -20.58 -7.55
C ARG A 81 -18.25 -19.55 -7.31
N ILE A 82 -18.33 -18.87 -6.17
CA ILE A 82 -17.42 -17.81 -5.77
C ILE A 82 -16.84 -18.15 -4.39
N VAL A 83 -15.49 -18.18 -4.31
CA VAL A 83 -14.74 -18.41 -3.07
C VAL A 83 -14.02 -17.11 -2.72
N ILE A 84 -14.32 -16.57 -1.55
CA ILE A 84 -13.83 -15.26 -1.09
C ILE A 84 -12.91 -15.48 0.11
N GLY A 85 -11.71 -14.90 0.06
CA GLY A 85 -10.76 -14.96 1.16
C GLY A 85 -11.27 -14.21 2.38
N CYS A 86 -11.48 -12.92 2.27
CA CYS A 86 -12.00 -12.10 3.38
C CYS A 86 -13.06 -11.09 2.90
N GLN A 87 -13.92 -10.68 3.83
CA GLN A 87 -14.89 -9.62 3.62
C GLN A 87 -14.20 -8.25 3.58
N ASP A 88 -14.75 -7.32 2.79
CA ASP A 88 -14.22 -5.96 2.72
C ASP A 88 -14.49 -5.22 4.05
N PRO A 89 -13.46 -4.64 4.71
CA PRO A 89 -13.64 -3.90 5.96
C PRO A 89 -14.32 -2.54 5.76
N PHE A 90 -14.41 -2.04 4.53
CA PHE A 90 -15.01 -0.75 4.23
C PHE A 90 -16.54 -0.84 4.34
N SER A 91 -17.12 -0.11 5.29
CA SER A 91 -18.54 -0.19 5.65
C SER A 91 -19.54 -0.01 4.50
N LYS A 92 -19.15 0.72 3.44
CA LYS A 92 -19.96 0.90 2.22
C LYS A 92 -20.02 -0.33 1.32
N VAL A 93 -19.12 -1.29 1.51
CA VAL A 93 -19.00 -2.52 0.71
C VAL A 93 -19.33 -3.74 1.54
N ALA A 94 -18.92 -3.76 2.81
CA ALA A 94 -18.97 -4.90 3.73
C ALA A 94 -20.23 -5.76 3.60
N GLY A 95 -20.10 -6.97 3.08
CA GLY A 95 -21.15 -7.96 2.90
C GLY A 95 -22.11 -7.69 1.73
N ARG A 96 -22.11 -6.53 1.10
CA ARG A 96 -23.05 -6.19 0.02
C ARG A 96 -22.75 -6.94 -1.27
N GLY A 97 -21.47 -7.13 -1.60
CA GLY A 97 -21.05 -7.94 -2.75
C GLY A 97 -21.41 -9.41 -2.56
N ILE A 98 -21.14 -9.94 -1.37
CA ILE A 98 -21.50 -11.30 -0.98
C ILE A 98 -23.01 -11.50 -1.08
N GLN A 99 -23.82 -10.59 -0.51
CA GLN A 99 -25.27 -10.68 -0.53
C GLN A 99 -25.80 -10.64 -1.97
N LYS A 100 -25.31 -9.71 -2.79
CA LYS A 100 -25.71 -9.57 -4.19
C LYS A 100 -25.47 -10.85 -5.01
N LEU A 101 -24.30 -11.50 -4.80
CA LEU A 101 -23.98 -12.78 -5.44
C LEU A 101 -24.92 -13.90 -5.00
N LYS A 102 -25.24 -13.98 -3.68
CA LYS A 102 -26.22 -14.96 -3.13
C LYS A 102 -27.61 -14.72 -3.68
N ASP A 103 -28.08 -13.48 -3.73
CA ASP A 103 -29.41 -13.12 -4.26
C ASP A 103 -29.56 -13.47 -5.75
N ALA A 104 -28.44 -13.46 -6.50
CA ALA A 104 -28.36 -13.92 -7.88
C ALA A 104 -28.26 -15.47 -8.00
N GLY A 105 -28.44 -16.21 -6.92
CA GLY A 105 -28.41 -17.67 -6.91
C GLY A 105 -27.01 -18.28 -7.07
N ARG A 106 -25.93 -17.53 -6.73
CA ARG A 106 -24.57 -18.04 -6.80
C ARG A 106 -24.19 -18.75 -5.49
N GLU A 107 -23.42 -19.83 -5.59
CA GLU A 107 -22.79 -20.46 -4.41
C GLU A 107 -21.64 -19.57 -3.94
N VAL A 108 -21.71 -19.05 -2.70
CA VAL A 108 -20.68 -18.15 -2.15
C VAL A 108 -20.12 -18.72 -0.86
N ILE A 109 -18.82 -18.99 -0.85
CA ILE A 109 -18.03 -19.43 0.30
C ILE A 109 -17.12 -18.29 0.72
N VAL A 110 -17.07 -17.96 2.01
CA VAL A 110 -16.27 -16.85 2.56
C VAL A 110 -15.34 -17.39 3.66
N GLY A 111 -14.17 -16.79 3.81
CA GLY A 111 -13.23 -17.12 4.88
C GLY A 111 -12.16 -18.15 4.50
N VAL A 112 -12.00 -18.44 3.22
CA VAL A 112 -10.93 -19.35 2.76
C VAL A 112 -9.59 -18.62 2.76
N LEU A 113 -8.62 -19.10 3.55
CA LEU A 113 -7.33 -18.43 3.81
C LEU A 113 -7.53 -16.98 4.27
N GLU A 114 -8.48 -16.77 5.19
CA GLU A 114 -8.88 -15.43 5.62
C GLU A 114 -7.70 -14.64 6.21
N ASP A 115 -6.91 -15.25 7.08
CA ASP A 115 -5.79 -14.59 7.75
C ASP A 115 -4.73 -14.12 6.75
N GLU A 116 -4.41 -14.95 5.76
CA GLU A 116 -3.45 -14.61 4.71
C GLU A 116 -3.99 -13.48 3.81
N CYS A 117 -5.27 -13.54 3.48
CA CYS A 117 -5.93 -12.49 2.70
C CYS A 117 -5.99 -11.17 3.46
N ARG A 118 -6.33 -11.18 4.76
CA ARG A 118 -6.30 -10.01 5.63
C ARG A 118 -4.88 -9.46 5.80
N HIS A 119 -3.87 -10.34 5.94
CA HIS A 119 -2.48 -9.92 6.00
C HIS A 119 -2.03 -9.23 4.70
N LEU A 120 -2.47 -9.72 3.54
CA LEU A 120 -2.17 -9.11 2.24
C LEU A 120 -2.65 -7.65 2.17
N ILE A 121 -3.83 -7.36 2.71
CA ILE A 121 -4.45 -6.03 2.67
C ILE A 121 -4.37 -5.27 4.01
N LYS A 122 -3.50 -5.65 4.94
CA LYS A 122 -3.41 -5.08 6.29
C LYS A 122 -3.32 -3.55 6.32
N ARG A 123 -2.65 -2.92 5.34
CA ARG A 123 -2.57 -1.45 5.25
C ARG A 123 -3.94 -0.83 4.99
N PHE A 124 -4.70 -1.43 4.09
CA PHE A 124 -6.06 -1.02 3.77
C PHE A 124 -7.00 -1.22 4.97
N ILE A 125 -6.93 -2.39 5.62
CA ILE A 125 -7.70 -2.67 6.86
C ILE A 125 -7.39 -1.61 7.92
N THR A 126 -6.11 -1.39 8.26
CA THR A 126 -5.71 -0.42 9.28
C THR A 126 -6.28 0.96 9.01
N PHE A 127 -6.21 1.43 7.76
CA PHE A 127 -6.73 2.75 7.40
C PHE A 127 -8.25 2.84 7.58
N HIS A 128 -9.00 1.86 7.08
CA HIS A 128 -10.48 1.91 7.11
C HIS A 128 -11.09 1.56 8.46
N THR A 129 -10.39 0.83 9.33
CA THR A 129 -10.90 0.44 10.65
C THR A 129 -10.39 1.32 11.78
N LEU A 130 -9.13 1.77 11.70
CA LEU A 130 -8.47 2.55 12.76
C LEU A 130 -8.25 4.02 12.39
N HIS A 131 -8.63 4.43 11.17
CA HIS A 131 -8.49 5.81 10.66
C HIS A 131 -7.07 6.38 10.81
N ARG A 132 -6.05 5.53 10.67
CA ARG A 132 -4.64 5.90 10.70
C ARG A 132 -3.83 5.10 9.67
N PRO A 133 -2.64 5.56 9.26
CA PRO A 133 -1.77 4.80 8.39
C PRO A 133 -1.26 3.52 9.09
N TYR A 134 -0.91 2.51 8.29
CA TYR A 134 -0.13 1.36 8.75
C TYR A 134 1.33 1.78 8.90
N ILE A 135 1.84 1.80 10.12
CA ILE A 135 3.20 2.25 10.45
C ILE A 135 4.14 1.06 10.49
N THR A 136 5.29 1.20 9.84
CA THR A 136 6.40 0.25 9.89
C THR A 136 7.61 0.96 10.47
N LEU A 137 8.11 0.50 11.61
CA LEU A 137 9.36 0.99 12.18
C LEU A 137 10.53 0.23 11.55
N LYS A 138 11.59 0.95 11.16
CA LYS A 138 12.83 0.39 10.62
C LYS A 138 14.03 1.05 11.26
N TRP A 139 14.86 0.26 11.86
CA TRP A 139 16.18 0.68 12.33
C TRP A 139 17.22 -0.39 12.00
N ALA A 140 18.49 -0.06 12.14
CA ALA A 140 19.58 -1.01 12.17
C ALA A 140 20.28 -0.84 13.53
N GLU A 141 20.73 -1.93 14.13
CA GLU A 141 21.43 -1.92 15.40
C GLU A 141 22.65 -2.83 15.34
N SER A 142 23.67 -2.50 16.12
CA SER A 142 24.83 -3.35 16.37
C SER A 142 24.48 -4.51 17.31
N ALA A 143 25.37 -5.47 17.45
CA ALA A 143 25.17 -6.63 18.33
C ALA A 143 24.97 -6.26 19.81
N ASP A 144 25.47 -5.10 20.23
CA ASP A 144 25.31 -4.52 21.56
C ASP A 144 24.13 -3.54 21.69
N GLY A 145 23.26 -3.46 20.66
CA GLY A 145 21.98 -2.76 20.70
C GLY A 145 22.04 -1.26 20.38
N PHE A 146 23.14 -0.74 19.82
CA PHE A 146 23.24 0.67 19.45
C PHE A 146 22.90 0.90 17.97
N ILE A 147 22.22 2.02 17.69
CA ILE A 147 21.80 2.41 16.34
C ILE A 147 22.80 3.36 15.66
N ASP A 148 23.65 4.03 16.43
CA ASP A 148 24.69 4.96 15.96
C ASP A 148 25.73 5.18 17.08
N LEU A 149 26.83 5.83 16.72
CA LEU A 149 27.78 6.38 17.69
C LEU A 149 27.26 7.72 18.24
N CYS A 150 27.82 8.15 19.37
CA CYS A 150 27.60 9.50 19.90
C CYS A 150 28.39 10.51 19.03
N ARG A 151 27.76 11.00 17.96
CA ARG A 151 28.38 11.95 17.02
C ARG A 151 27.56 13.23 16.86
N THR A 152 28.23 14.32 16.60
CA THR A 152 27.64 15.62 16.24
C THR A 152 27.84 15.94 14.76
N GLU A 153 28.75 15.25 14.08
CA GLU A 153 29.12 15.39 12.67
C GLU A 153 29.72 14.08 12.15
N GLY A 154 30.12 14.05 10.89
CA GLY A 154 30.77 12.90 10.25
C GLY A 154 29.79 11.96 9.53
N ASN A 155 30.35 10.90 8.96
CA ASN A 155 29.60 9.94 8.16
C ASN A 155 28.71 9.01 9.02
N PRO A 156 27.55 8.59 8.50
CA PRO A 156 26.70 7.59 9.17
C PRO A 156 27.45 6.27 9.42
N VAL A 157 27.18 5.64 10.55
CA VAL A 157 27.66 4.27 10.81
C VAL A 157 26.92 3.29 9.89
N ILE A 158 27.66 2.51 9.12
CA ILE A 158 27.09 1.51 8.21
C ILE A 158 26.99 0.17 8.95
N LEU A 159 25.80 -0.13 9.44
CA LEU A 159 25.48 -1.40 10.12
C LEU A 159 24.87 -2.44 9.16
N SER A 160 24.45 -2.03 7.98
CA SER A 160 23.74 -2.88 7.02
C SER A 160 24.65 -3.37 5.91
N THR A 161 24.47 -4.66 5.52
CA THR A 161 25.15 -5.23 4.35
C THR A 161 24.52 -4.68 3.04
N PRO A 162 25.18 -4.83 1.88
CA PRO A 162 24.58 -4.46 0.59
C PRO A 162 23.24 -5.16 0.33
N LEU A 163 23.09 -6.44 0.73
CA LEU A 163 21.84 -7.18 0.59
C LEU A 163 20.71 -6.60 1.45
N THR A 164 20.98 -6.32 2.74
CA THR A 164 19.99 -5.68 3.61
C THR A 164 19.65 -4.26 3.16
N SER A 165 20.61 -3.52 2.60
CA SER A 165 20.34 -2.23 1.97
C SER A 165 19.38 -2.35 0.79
N MET A 166 19.56 -3.34 -0.08
CA MET A 166 18.62 -3.62 -1.17
C MET A 166 17.21 -3.93 -0.66
N LEU A 167 17.08 -4.74 0.40
CA LEU A 167 15.78 -5.02 1.04
C LEU A 167 15.13 -3.76 1.65
N VAL A 168 15.93 -2.84 2.19
CA VAL A 168 15.43 -1.53 2.65
C VAL A 168 14.85 -0.72 1.48
N HIS A 169 15.48 -0.73 0.30
CA HIS A 169 14.95 -0.07 -0.89
C HIS A 169 13.66 -0.74 -1.39
N LYS A 170 13.56 -2.08 -1.31
CA LYS A 170 12.32 -2.80 -1.55
C LYS A 170 11.21 -2.31 -0.62
N LYS A 171 11.49 -2.26 0.70
CA LYS A 171 10.53 -1.75 1.69
C LYS A 171 10.12 -0.31 1.43
N ARG A 172 11.04 0.57 1.01
CA ARG A 172 10.70 1.93 0.58
C ARG A 172 9.72 1.96 -0.57
N ALA A 173 9.95 1.15 -1.61
CA ALA A 173 9.04 1.07 -2.76
C ALA A 173 7.63 0.56 -2.40
N GLU A 174 7.52 -0.17 -1.29
CA GLU A 174 6.25 -0.71 -0.77
C GLU A 174 5.47 0.29 0.10
N HIS A 175 6.03 1.43 0.47
CA HIS A 175 5.40 2.43 1.34
C HIS A 175 5.12 3.73 0.61
N SER A 176 4.01 4.39 0.98
CA SER A 176 3.61 5.66 0.37
C SER A 176 4.45 6.83 0.87
N ALA A 177 4.94 6.77 2.12
CA ALA A 177 5.74 7.82 2.73
C ALA A 177 6.82 7.23 3.64
N ILE A 178 7.88 8.02 3.89
CA ILE A 178 8.95 7.72 4.84
C ILE A 178 9.23 8.94 5.70
N LEU A 179 9.18 8.77 7.02
CA LEU A 179 9.42 9.84 8.00
C LEU A 179 10.80 9.68 8.64
N VAL A 180 11.51 10.79 8.77
CA VAL A 180 12.73 10.89 9.57
C VAL A 180 12.67 12.11 10.49
N GLY A 181 13.36 12.03 11.63
CA GLY A 181 13.53 13.17 12.54
C GLY A 181 14.59 14.15 12.05
N THR A 182 14.55 15.38 12.58
CA THR A 182 15.52 16.48 12.28
C THR A 182 16.97 16.03 12.43
N ARG A 183 17.31 15.32 13.51
CA ARG A 183 18.69 14.87 13.78
C ARG A 183 19.19 13.90 12.70
N THR A 184 18.39 12.91 12.32
CA THR A 184 18.71 11.96 11.25
C THR A 184 18.89 12.69 9.91
N ALA A 185 17.96 13.62 9.59
CA ALA A 185 18.07 14.41 8.37
C ALA A 185 19.37 15.22 8.31
N LYS A 186 19.75 15.86 9.42
CA LYS A 186 20.94 16.70 9.52
C LYS A 186 22.24 15.90 9.48
N LEU A 187 22.33 14.81 10.25
CA LEU A 187 23.59 14.06 10.41
C LEU A 187 23.85 13.07 9.28
N ASP A 188 22.82 12.44 8.76
CA ASP A 188 22.95 11.38 7.75
C ASP A 188 22.73 11.88 6.32
N ASN A 189 22.12 13.06 6.16
CA ASN A 189 21.74 13.64 4.86
C ASN A 189 21.15 12.58 3.90
N PRO A 190 20.12 11.83 4.29
CA PRO A 190 19.65 10.68 3.53
C PRO A 190 18.80 11.12 2.34
N SER A 191 19.02 10.51 1.17
CA SER A 191 18.18 10.79 -0.01
C SER A 191 16.76 10.21 0.10
N LEU A 192 16.51 9.20 0.92
CA LEU A 192 15.23 8.51 1.15
C LEU A 192 14.48 8.06 -0.12
N ASN A 193 15.14 7.97 -1.23
CA ASN A 193 14.61 7.50 -2.51
C ASN A 193 14.79 5.99 -2.72
N VAL A 194 14.14 5.46 -3.76
CA VAL A 194 14.33 4.10 -4.25
C VAL A 194 15.35 4.13 -5.39
N ARG A 195 16.54 3.51 -5.19
CA ARG A 195 17.61 3.43 -6.20
C ARG A 195 18.14 2.01 -6.41
N ASN A 196 18.08 1.15 -5.39
CA ASN A 196 18.56 -0.23 -5.43
C ASN A 196 17.40 -1.25 -5.51
N TRP A 197 16.22 -0.82 -5.95
CA TRP A 197 15.04 -1.65 -6.20
C TRP A 197 14.17 -0.97 -7.25
N TYR A 198 13.26 -1.73 -7.87
CA TYR A 198 12.24 -1.14 -8.75
C TYR A 198 11.06 -0.59 -7.94
N GLY A 199 10.37 0.40 -8.48
CA GLY A 199 9.19 1.00 -7.86
C GLY A 199 9.32 2.51 -7.69
N ARG A 200 8.31 3.10 -7.03
CA ARG A 200 8.29 4.54 -6.79
C ARG A 200 9.03 4.88 -5.50
N SER A 201 9.65 6.05 -5.48
CA SER A 201 10.11 6.63 -4.23
C SER A 201 8.91 7.07 -3.37
N PRO A 202 8.95 6.83 -2.05
CA PRO A 202 7.93 7.32 -1.13
C PRO A 202 8.02 8.84 -0.97
N ILE A 203 6.91 9.48 -0.62
CA ILE A 203 6.90 10.88 -0.17
C ILE A 203 7.84 10.99 1.05
N ARG A 204 8.72 11.96 1.05
CA ARG A 204 9.59 12.24 2.19
C ARG A 204 8.84 13.07 3.22
N LEU A 205 8.90 12.67 4.47
CA LEU A 205 8.35 13.40 5.60
C LEU A 205 9.49 13.73 6.57
N VAL A 206 9.56 14.96 7.01
CA VAL A 206 10.55 15.37 8.02
C VAL A 206 9.91 16.32 9.03
N ILE A 207 10.24 16.11 10.31
CA ILE A 207 9.89 17.05 11.37
C ILE A 207 11.05 18.01 11.53
N ASP A 208 10.83 19.29 11.24
CA ASP A 208 11.81 20.35 11.44
C ASP A 208 11.17 21.59 12.07
N ARG A 209 10.86 21.44 13.36
CA ARG A 209 10.11 22.42 14.15
C ARG A 209 10.61 23.84 13.95
N LYS A 210 11.93 24.05 14.03
CA LYS A 210 12.58 25.38 14.02
C LYS A 210 13.25 25.73 12.69
N GLN A 211 13.04 24.90 11.67
CA GLN A 211 13.69 25.07 10.35
C GLN A 211 15.20 25.17 10.43
N SER A 212 15.76 24.20 11.11
CA SER A 212 17.20 24.10 11.35
C SER A 212 17.95 23.32 10.25
N LEU A 213 17.21 22.72 9.30
CA LEU A 213 17.77 21.93 8.21
C LEU A 213 18.25 22.85 7.07
N SER A 214 19.47 22.59 6.57
CA SER A 214 19.98 23.28 5.40
C SER A 214 19.20 22.94 4.14
N PRO A 215 18.86 23.91 3.28
CA PRO A 215 18.19 23.67 2.00
C PRO A 215 19.07 22.87 1.02
N THR A 216 20.35 22.68 1.31
CA THR A 216 21.30 21.89 0.50
C THR A 216 21.24 20.39 0.78
N LEU A 217 20.43 19.95 1.75
CA LEU A 217 20.27 18.52 2.04
C LEU A 217 19.57 17.78 0.92
N HIS A 218 19.88 16.49 0.74
CA HIS A 218 19.26 15.64 -0.28
C HIS A 218 17.75 15.54 -0.16
N LEU A 219 17.19 15.81 1.02
CA LEU A 219 15.73 15.87 1.23
C LEU A 219 15.06 16.97 0.40
N PHE A 220 15.82 18.03 0.07
CA PHE A 220 15.32 19.22 -0.64
C PHE A 220 15.79 19.29 -2.09
N ASP A 221 16.31 18.18 -2.65
CA ASP A 221 16.81 18.09 -4.03
C ASP A 221 15.73 18.20 -5.13
N GLY A 222 14.45 18.30 -4.73
CA GLY A 222 13.30 18.42 -5.65
C GLY A 222 12.95 17.13 -6.41
N SER A 223 13.73 16.05 -6.28
CA SER A 223 13.51 14.80 -7.03
C SER A 223 12.27 14.02 -6.57
N VAL A 224 11.88 14.18 -5.30
CA VAL A 224 10.72 13.54 -4.67
C VAL A 224 10.02 14.57 -3.82
N LEU A 225 8.68 14.54 -3.79
CA LEU A 225 7.89 15.40 -2.90
C LEU A 225 8.35 15.24 -1.45
N THR A 226 8.63 16.36 -0.80
CA THR A 226 9.03 16.43 0.60
C THR A 226 8.06 17.29 1.38
N LEU A 227 7.46 16.74 2.44
CA LEU A 227 6.59 17.46 3.38
C LEU A 227 7.38 17.74 4.65
N VAL A 228 7.42 18.99 5.06
CA VAL A 228 8.15 19.46 6.25
C VAL A 228 7.15 19.91 7.30
N PHE A 229 7.12 19.24 8.43
CA PHE A 229 6.29 19.61 9.58
C PHE A 229 7.04 20.64 10.43
N THR A 230 6.50 21.85 10.55
CA THR A 230 7.20 23.00 11.13
C THR A 230 6.27 24.01 11.81
N GLU A 231 6.79 24.86 12.69
CA GLU A 231 6.07 26.01 13.27
C GLU A 231 6.15 27.27 12.40
N HIS A 232 7.02 27.29 11.39
CA HIS A 232 7.31 28.48 10.60
C HIS A 232 7.08 28.24 9.11
N PHE A 233 6.83 29.30 8.36
CA PHE A 233 6.76 29.25 6.89
C PHE A 233 8.10 29.66 6.29
N HIS A 234 8.44 29.01 5.18
CA HIS A 234 9.63 29.29 4.38
C HIS A 234 9.28 29.69 2.95
N ASP A 235 10.29 30.23 2.28
CA ASP A 235 10.27 30.40 0.83
C ASP A 235 10.06 29.04 0.14
N ALA A 236 9.30 29.07 -0.94
CA ALA A 236 8.96 27.86 -1.67
C ALA A 236 10.22 27.23 -2.32
N LEU A 237 10.47 25.99 -1.98
CA LEU A 237 11.47 25.16 -2.69
C LEU A 237 10.76 24.24 -3.69
N PRO A 238 11.38 23.87 -4.81
CA PRO A 238 10.79 22.97 -5.78
C PRO A 238 10.43 21.62 -5.14
N ASN A 239 9.17 21.20 -5.28
CA ASN A 239 8.66 19.93 -4.78
C ASN A 239 8.80 19.75 -3.24
N VAL A 240 8.74 20.86 -2.50
CA VAL A 240 8.73 20.89 -1.04
C VAL A 240 7.49 21.66 -0.56
N GLU A 241 6.77 21.05 0.36
CA GLU A 241 5.60 21.67 1.01
C GLU A 241 5.84 21.76 2.52
N TYR A 242 5.59 22.94 3.09
CA TYR A 242 5.70 23.20 4.52
C TYR A 242 4.32 23.12 5.15
N LEU A 243 4.16 22.23 6.13
CA LEU A 243 2.91 21.99 6.85
C LEU A 243 3.05 22.56 8.26
N PRO A 244 2.25 23.60 8.60
CA PRO A 244 2.30 24.19 9.94
C PRO A 244 1.71 23.22 10.96
N ILE A 245 2.42 23.01 12.05
CA ILE A 245 1.99 22.18 13.18
C ILE A 245 2.26 22.94 14.48
N ASP A 246 1.31 22.90 15.41
CA ASP A 246 1.48 23.40 16.77
C ASP A 246 2.13 22.34 17.66
N PHE A 247 3.43 22.46 17.87
CA PHE A 247 4.20 21.54 18.72
C PHE A 247 3.98 21.76 20.23
N GLN A 248 3.11 22.66 20.64
CA GLN A 248 2.70 22.79 22.05
C GLN A 248 1.53 21.86 22.39
N GLN A 249 0.87 21.32 21.37
CA GLN A 249 -0.21 20.33 21.49
C GLN A 249 0.27 18.94 21.08
N ASP A 250 -0.59 17.93 21.27
CA ASP A 250 -0.33 16.60 20.70
C ASP A 250 -0.31 16.71 19.16
N ILE A 251 0.82 16.35 18.56
CA ILE A 251 1.01 16.47 17.12
C ILE A 251 0.36 15.33 16.32
N LEU A 252 -0.02 14.22 16.96
CA LEU A 252 -0.58 13.07 16.25
C LEU A 252 -1.99 13.30 15.71
N PRO A 253 -2.90 14.05 16.37
CA PRO A 253 -4.21 14.37 15.83
C PRO A 253 -4.23 15.45 14.74
N GLN A 254 -3.14 16.23 14.61
CA GLN A 254 -3.04 17.32 13.63
C GLN A 254 -2.66 16.78 12.24
#